data_565756683a99120f7f156504f028985c
#
_entry.id   565756683a99120f7f156504f028985c
#
_cell.length_a   1.000
_cell.length_b   1.000
_cell.length_c   1.000
_cell.angle_alpha   90.00
_cell.angle_beta   90.00
_cell.angle_gamma   90.00
#
_symmetry.space_group_name_H-M   'P 1'
#
loop_
_entity.id
_entity.type
_entity.pdbx_description
1 polymer ?
#
loop_
_entity_poly.entity_id
_entity_poly.type
_entity_poly.pdbx_seq_one_letter_code
_entity_poly.pdbx_strand_id
1 'polypeptide(L)'
;MTKKIIIGSRGSKLALLYAQKAKEQIIKKTTLDTNDIEIKSISTKGDQVKDTRLSDIGGKGLFSTEIEKELENKSIDIAVHALKDMPATETSGLKTDCFLERNDPREILITNNKKKLNDLKLKSIIGTSSFRREFQIKKLRSDLTCKIIRGNVDTRIKKLRDGNYDAIILSYAGIKNLNLENQIAEIFSAQEIIPSAGQGIIALQCRDADKEIISILKKVNHEETYKRAHAERNVLKVLEGDCETAIGVYSKIESDTIVVEAELFSIDGSQRFYEKKSGQIDKFKEIGKQIGQNLKMQSNNSYKK
;
A
#
# COMPACT_ATOMS: atom_id res chain seq x y z
N MET A 1 -26.17 -0.15 28.00
CA MET A 1 -25.78 -0.52 26.63
C MET A 1 -24.28 -0.30 26.53
N THR A 2 -23.52 -1.32 26.27
CA THR A 2 -22.08 -1.18 25.98
C THR A 2 -21.90 -0.31 24.74
N LYS A 3 -21.00 0.65 24.81
CA LYS A 3 -20.70 1.56 23.68
C LYS A 3 -20.16 0.71 22.53
N LYS A 4 -20.76 0.78 21.34
CA LYS A 4 -20.26 0.11 20.15
C LYS A 4 -18.91 0.69 19.72
N ILE A 5 -18.02 -0.16 19.22
CA ILE A 5 -16.79 0.23 18.55
C ILE A 5 -17.12 0.56 17.10
N ILE A 6 -16.74 1.75 16.64
CA ILE A 6 -17.00 2.20 15.27
C ILE A 6 -15.70 2.12 14.47
N ILE A 7 -15.71 1.29 13.42
CA ILE A 7 -14.62 1.16 12.45
C ILE A 7 -14.90 2.09 11.27
N GLY A 8 -14.03 3.07 11.04
CA GLY A 8 -14.08 3.95 9.87
C GLY A 8 -13.24 3.42 8.71
N SER A 9 -13.76 3.52 7.49
CA SER A 9 -13.06 3.15 6.27
C SER A 9 -13.55 3.97 5.08
N ARG A 10 -12.75 4.02 3.99
CA ARG A 10 -13.21 4.56 2.70
C ARG A 10 -14.41 3.76 2.18
N GLY A 11 -15.24 4.41 1.35
CA GLY A 11 -16.42 3.80 0.75
C GLY A 11 -16.17 2.88 -0.45
N SER A 12 -14.93 2.71 -0.90
CA SER A 12 -14.64 1.80 -2.01
C SER A 12 -14.87 0.34 -1.63
N LYS A 13 -15.31 -0.50 -2.58
CA LYS A 13 -15.56 -1.93 -2.37
C LYS A 13 -14.39 -2.64 -1.68
N LEU A 14 -13.16 -2.37 -2.12
CA LEU A 14 -11.96 -2.97 -1.52
C LEU A 14 -11.73 -2.49 -0.08
N ALA A 15 -11.93 -1.20 0.20
CA ALA A 15 -11.74 -0.65 1.54
C ALA A 15 -12.77 -1.18 2.54
N LEU A 16 -14.03 -1.34 2.12
CA LEU A 16 -15.08 -1.97 2.94
C LEU A 16 -14.78 -3.45 3.22
N LEU A 17 -14.23 -4.19 2.26
CA LEU A 17 -13.75 -5.57 2.49
C LEU A 17 -12.60 -5.59 3.50
N TYR A 18 -11.71 -4.60 3.51
CA TYR A 18 -10.64 -4.49 4.52
C TYR A 18 -11.22 -4.19 5.91
N ALA A 19 -12.20 -3.29 6.00
CA ALA A 19 -12.90 -3.01 7.25
C ALA A 19 -13.63 -4.24 7.79
N GLN A 20 -14.28 -5.01 6.91
CA GLN A 20 -14.94 -6.25 7.28
C GLN A 20 -13.96 -7.29 7.81
N LYS A 21 -12.80 -7.46 7.15
CA LYS A 21 -11.72 -8.34 7.63
C LYS A 21 -11.17 -7.90 8.99
N ALA A 22 -11.02 -6.60 9.20
CA ALA A 22 -10.61 -6.07 10.50
C ALA A 22 -11.62 -6.40 11.59
N LYS A 23 -12.92 -6.18 11.33
CA LYS A 23 -14.02 -6.54 12.22
C LYS A 23 -13.98 -8.04 12.58
N GLU A 24 -13.85 -8.91 11.59
CA GLU A 24 -13.79 -10.37 11.78
C GLU A 24 -12.58 -10.79 12.64
N GLN A 25 -11.41 -10.17 12.43
CA GLN A 25 -10.22 -10.46 13.24
C GLN A 25 -10.36 -9.96 14.68
N ILE A 26 -11.00 -8.81 14.89
CA ILE A 26 -11.30 -8.32 16.25
C ILE A 26 -12.23 -9.29 16.97
N ILE A 27 -13.34 -9.69 16.36
CA ILE A 27 -14.28 -10.66 16.94
C ILE A 27 -13.58 -11.98 17.25
N LYS A 28 -12.77 -12.51 16.32
CA LYS A 28 -12.05 -13.77 16.48
C LYS A 28 -11.03 -13.75 17.63
N LYS A 29 -10.42 -12.60 17.91
CA LYS A 29 -9.31 -12.48 18.87
C LYS A 29 -9.72 -11.85 20.22
N THR A 30 -10.98 -11.46 20.38
CA THR A 30 -11.50 -10.82 21.58
C THR A 30 -12.81 -11.48 22.03
N THR A 31 -13.43 -10.95 23.07
CA THR A 31 -14.75 -11.37 23.54
C THR A 31 -15.91 -10.58 22.93
N LEU A 32 -15.61 -9.68 21.98
CA LEU A 32 -16.61 -8.86 21.28
C LEU A 32 -17.37 -9.71 20.25
N ASP A 33 -18.62 -9.35 20.01
CA ASP A 33 -19.44 -9.98 18.98
C ASP A 33 -19.76 -9.01 17.81
N THR A 34 -20.55 -9.50 16.85
CA THR A 34 -20.92 -8.73 15.66
C THR A 34 -21.70 -7.46 15.96
N ASN A 35 -22.46 -7.43 17.06
CA ASN A 35 -23.31 -6.30 17.45
C ASN A 35 -22.52 -5.20 18.16
N ASP A 36 -21.35 -5.54 18.70
CA ASP A 36 -20.46 -4.60 19.38
C ASP A 36 -19.67 -3.73 18.41
N ILE A 37 -19.61 -4.09 17.12
CA ILE A 37 -18.77 -3.41 16.12
C ILE A 37 -19.58 -2.97 14.92
N GLU A 38 -19.51 -1.67 14.60
CA GLU A 38 -20.14 -1.05 13.43
C GLU A 38 -19.09 -0.58 12.42
N ILE A 39 -19.39 -0.65 11.12
CA ILE A 39 -18.52 -0.11 10.05
C ILE A 39 -19.17 1.14 9.48
N LYS A 40 -18.44 2.28 9.54
CA LYS A 40 -18.82 3.58 8.98
C LYS A 40 -18.00 3.88 7.71
N SER A 41 -18.70 4.10 6.60
CA SER A 41 -18.08 4.55 5.35
C SER A 41 -17.83 6.06 5.37
N ILE A 42 -16.61 6.47 4.97
CA ILE A 42 -16.17 7.87 4.95
C ILE A 42 -15.69 8.20 3.54
N SER A 43 -16.19 9.31 2.97
CA SER A 43 -15.73 9.82 1.68
C SER A 43 -14.42 10.57 1.84
N THR A 44 -13.44 10.32 0.96
CA THR A 44 -12.14 11.00 0.98
C THR A 44 -11.91 11.84 -0.28
N LYS A 45 -11.06 12.87 -0.18
CA LYS A 45 -10.67 13.70 -1.34
C LYS A 45 -10.05 12.86 -2.45
N GLY A 46 -9.25 11.85 -2.11
CA GLY A 46 -8.63 10.97 -3.07
C GLY A 46 -9.61 10.17 -3.91
N ASP A 47 -10.83 9.91 -3.40
CA ASP A 47 -11.90 9.22 -4.14
C ASP A 47 -12.61 10.12 -5.16
N GLN A 48 -12.57 11.44 -4.95
CA GLN A 48 -13.23 12.44 -5.80
C GLN A 48 -12.43 12.78 -7.06
N VAL A 49 -11.11 12.55 -7.04
CA VAL A 49 -10.20 12.92 -8.14
C VAL A 49 -10.17 11.82 -9.21
N LYS A 50 -10.56 12.18 -10.45
CA LYS A 50 -10.76 11.19 -11.51
C LYS A 50 -9.70 11.14 -12.61
N ASP A 51 -9.02 12.25 -12.96
CA ASP A 51 -8.29 12.36 -14.22
C ASP A 51 -6.83 12.84 -14.13
N THR A 52 -6.32 13.12 -12.92
CA THR A 52 -4.93 13.57 -12.70
C THR A 52 -4.16 12.63 -11.79
N ARG A 53 -2.82 12.65 -11.83
CA ARG A 53 -2.02 11.95 -10.83
C ARG A 53 -2.29 12.56 -9.45
N LEU A 54 -2.30 11.74 -8.39
CA LEU A 54 -2.46 12.26 -7.02
C LEU A 54 -1.32 13.19 -6.63
N SER A 55 -0.12 12.95 -7.20
CA SER A 55 1.03 13.83 -7.11
C SER A 55 0.76 15.27 -7.55
N ASP A 56 -0.04 15.45 -8.59
CA ASP A 56 -0.27 16.77 -9.21
C ASP A 56 -1.25 17.63 -8.40
N ILE A 57 -1.94 17.02 -7.44
CA ILE A 57 -2.94 17.70 -6.59
C ILE A 57 -2.34 18.11 -5.24
N GLY A 58 -1.05 17.78 -5.04
CA GLY A 58 -0.28 18.17 -3.87
C GLY A 58 -0.90 17.73 -2.56
N GLY A 59 -0.72 16.49 -2.14
CA GLY A 59 -1.31 16.15 -0.86
C GLY A 59 -0.81 14.84 -0.25
N LYS A 60 -0.08 14.97 0.85
CA LYS A 60 0.08 13.88 1.80
C LYS A 60 -1.30 13.56 2.40
N GLY A 61 -1.66 12.27 2.45
CA GLY A 61 -2.86 11.85 3.17
C GLY A 61 -4.19 11.97 2.43
N LEU A 62 -4.22 12.10 1.08
CA LEU A 62 -5.46 12.20 0.30
C LEU A 62 -6.50 11.09 0.56
N PHE A 63 -6.09 9.97 1.12
CA PHE A 63 -6.95 8.84 1.47
C PHE A 63 -7.10 8.61 2.97
N SER A 64 -6.34 9.32 3.82
CA SER A 64 -6.38 9.13 5.27
C SER A 64 -6.90 10.34 6.04
N THR A 65 -6.67 11.56 5.56
CA THR A 65 -6.95 12.81 6.30
C THR A 65 -8.39 12.92 6.81
N GLU A 66 -9.39 12.62 5.98
CA GLU A 66 -10.81 12.69 6.40
C GLU A 66 -11.12 11.62 7.44
N ILE A 67 -10.54 10.43 7.32
CA ILE A 67 -10.73 9.33 8.28
C ILE A 67 -10.02 9.65 9.60
N GLU A 68 -8.80 10.23 9.54
CA GLU A 68 -8.05 10.66 10.72
C GLU A 68 -8.79 11.75 11.50
N LYS A 69 -9.43 12.70 10.81
CA LYS A 69 -10.32 13.69 11.46
C LYS A 69 -11.48 13.05 12.20
N GLU A 70 -12.09 12.00 11.65
CA GLU A 70 -13.15 11.27 12.32
C GLU A 70 -12.64 10.53 13.58
N LEU A 71 -11.37 10.05 13.60
CA LEU A 71 -10.72 9.54 14.80
C LEU A 71 -10.53 10.65 15.84
N GLU A 72 -9.98 11.80 15.44
CA GLU A 72 -9.75 12.96 16.32
C GLU A 72 -11.05 13.46 16.94
N ASN A 73 -12.12 13.53 16.16
CA ASN A 73 -13.46 13.95 16.60
C ASN A 73 -14.22 12.87 17.39
N LYS A 74 -13.62 11.69 17.61
CA LYS A 74 -14.21 10.54 18.33
C LYS A 74 -15.51 10.01 17.69
N SER A 75 -15.75 10.25 16.42
CA SER A 75 -16.89 9.73 15.67
C SER A 75 -16.63 8.32 15.13
N ILE A 76 -15.36 7.88 15.14
CA ILE A 76 -14.93 6.50 14.98
C ILE A 76 -13.86 6.17 16.04
N ASP A 77 -13.66 4.88 16.30
CA ASP A 77 -12.69 4.41 17.28
C ASP A 77 -11.48 3.76 16.62
N ILE A 78 -11.66 3.13 15.46
CA ILE A 78 -10.60 2.49 14.67
C ILE A 78 -10.74 2.95 13.21
N ALA A 79 -9.64 3.34 12.59
CA ALA A 79 -9.57 3.59 11.15
C ALA A 79 -8.86 2.42 10.45
N VAL A 80 -9.42 1.96 9.32
CA VAL A 80 -8.84 0.87 8.52
C VAL A 80 -8.32 1.39 7.20
N HIS A 81 -7.04 1.11 6.92
CA HIS A 81 -6.31 1.59 5.75
C HIS A 81 -5.59 0.47 5.00
N ALA A 82 -5.36 0.66 3.71
CA ALA A 82 -4.25 0.00 3.04
C ALA A 82 -2.96 0.73 3.44
N LEU A 83 -2.02 0.06 4.09
CA LEU A 83 -0.82 0.69 4.66
C LEU A 83 -0.01 1.49 3.63
N LYS A 84 0.06 1.01 2.39
CA LYS A 84 0.78 1.68 1.29
C LYS A 84 0.22 3.06 0.91
N ASP A 85 -1.04 3.33 1.27
CA ASP A 85 -1.72 4.60 0.96
C ASP A 85 -1.61 5.61 2.11
N MET A 86 -0.99 5.23 3.23
CA MET A 86 -0.77 6.07 4.40
C MET A 86 0.54 6.86 4.27
N PRO A 87 0.58 8.12 4.75
CA PRO A 87 1.82 8.90 4.84
C PRO A 87 2.90 8.16 5.63
N ALA A 88 4.18 8.37 5.29
CA ALA A 88 5.30 7.77 6.01
C ALA A 88 5.39 8.22 7.47
N THR A 89 5.01 9.47 7.74
CA THR A 89 4.93 10.07 9.08
C THR A 89 3.50 9.98 9.60
N GLU A 90 3.34 9.55 10.83
CA GLU A 90 2.03 9.48 11.49
C GLU A 90 1.52 10.86 11.88
N THR A 91 0.21 11.04 11.87
CA THR A 91 -0.46 12.22 12.42
C THR A 91 -0.33 12.23 13.95
N SER A 92 -0.01 13.40 14.51
CA SER A 92 0.13 13.55 15.97
C SER A 92 -1.17 13.18 16.68
N GLY A 93 -1.08 12.47 17.80
CA GLY A 93 -2.24 11.97 18.56
C GLY A 93 -2.87 10.70 18.01
N LEU A 94 -2.37 10.18 16.86
CA LEU A 94 -2.82 8.92 16.28
C LEU A 94 -1.69 7.90 16.23
N LYS A 95 -2.06 6.63 16.27
CA LYS A 95 -1.13 5.52 16.30
C LYS A 95 -1.53 4.41 15.32
N THR A 96 -0.56 3.96 14.51
CA THR A 96 -0.73 2.88 13.53
C THR A 96 0.26 1.75 13.85
N ASP A 97 -0.06 0.93 14.84
CA ASP A 97 0.80 -0.16 15.33
C ASP A 97 0.09 -1.53 15.28
N CYS A 98 -1.06 -1.62 14.60
CA CYS A 98 -1.76 -2.87 14.42
C CYS A 98 -1.90 -3.19 12.93
N PHE A 99 -1.40 -4.35 12.54
CA PHE A 99 -1.44 -4.83 11.17
C PHE A 99 -2.01 -6.25 11.13
N LEU A 100 -2.92 -6.50 10.19
CA LEU A 100 -3.39 -7.85 9.93
C LEU A 100 -2.32 -8.64 9.16
N GLU A 101 -2.45 -9.96 9.13
CA GLU A 101 -1.59 -10.83 8.33
C GLU A 101 -1.49 -10.30 6.89
N ARG A 102 -0.26 -10.21 6.38
CA ARG A 102 0.02 -9.62 5.07
C ARG A 102 -0.55 -10.48 3.96
N ASN A 103 -1.38 -9.89 3.12
CA ASN A 103 -1.73 -10.48 1.83
C ASN A 103 -0.52 -10.46 0.88
N ASP A 104 -0.60 -11.24 -0.20
CA ASP A 104 0.46 -11.27 -1.23
C ASP A 104 0.77 -9.87 -1.76
N PRO A 105 2.01 -9.37 -1.59
CA PRO A 105 2.37 -8.00 -1.96
C PRO A 105 2.69 -7.82 -3.44
N ARG A 106 2.75 -8.91 -4.23
CA ARG A 106 3.22 -8.88 -5.61
C ARG A 106 2.38 -7.99 -6.51
N GLU A 107 2.99 -7.57 -7.60
CA GLU A 107 2.30 -6.89 -8.69
C GLU A 107 1.78 -7.90 -9.72
N ILE A 108 0.71 -7.53 -10.41
CA ILE A 108 0.12 -8.37 -11.47
C ILE A 108 -0.15 -7.55 -12.72
N LEU A 109 -0.12 -8.22 -13.85
CA LEU A 109 -0.54 -7.69 -15.14
C LEU A 109 -1.92 -8.25 -15.50
N ILE A 110 -2.79 -7.39 -16.00
CA ILE A 110 -4.07 -7.78 -16.62
C ILE A 110 -4.05 -7.32 -18.07
N THR A 111 -4.42 -8.21 -18.98
CA THR A 111 -4.61 -7.95 -20.42
C THR A 111 -5.92 -8.58 -20.88
N ASN A 112 -6.53 -8.07 -21.95
CA ASN A 112 -7.78 -8.63 -22.46
C ASN A 112 -7.67 -10.08 -22.96
N ASN A 113 -6.48 -10.47 -23.42
CA ASN A 113 -6.23 -11.77 -24.05
C ASN A 113 -5.25 -12.66 -23.30
N LYS A 114 -5.03 -12.40 -22.02
CA LYS A 114 -4.10 -13.15 -21.14
C LYS A 114 -2.63 -13.15 -21.60
N LYS A 115 -2.22 -12.25 -22.47
CA LYS A 115 -0.81 -12.09 -22.84
C LYS A 115 0.01 -11.60 -21.65
N LYS A 116 1.20 -12.18 -21.49
CA LYS A 116 2.20 -11.74 -20.52
C LYS A 116 2.92 -10.48 -21.01
N LEU A 117 3.71 -9.84 -20.16
CA LEU A 117 4.44 -8.61 -20.48
C LEU A 117 5.32 -8.77 -21.73
N ASN A 118 6.02 -9.91 -21.85
CA ASN A 118 6.93 -10.17 -22.95
C ASN A 118 6.20 -10.46 -24.30
N ASP A 119 4.92 -10.84 -24.24
CA ASP A 119 4.10 -11.13 -25.41
C ASP A 119 3.37 -9.90 -25.95
N LEU A 120 3.47 -8.76 -25.26
CA LEU A 120 2.88 -7.51 -25.70
C LEU A 120 3.62 -6.97 -26.93
N LYS A 121 2.85 -6.36 -27.86
CA LYS A 121 3.41 -5.70 -29.04
C LYS A 121 4.33 -4.54 -28.63
N LEU A 122 5.25 -4.21 -29.52
CA LEU A 122 6.09 -3.01 -29.35
C LEU A 122 5.20 -1.77 -29.15
N LYS A 123 5.60 -0.89 -28.27
CA LYS A 123 4.91 0.37 -27.94
C LYS A 123 3.51 0.19 -27.32
N SER A 124 3.15 -1.03 -26.85
CA SER A 124 1.89 -1.26 -26.13
C SER A 124 1.74 -0.29 -24.95
N ILE A 125 0.49 0.09 -24.67
CA ILE A 125 0.13 1.07 -23.65
C ILE A 125 -0.21 0.36 -22.34
N ILE A 126 0.56 0.66 -21.29
CA ILE A 126 0.35 0.15 -19.92
C ILE A 126 -0.32 1.20 -19.05
N GLY A 127 -1.49 0.89 -18.51
CA GLY A 127 -2.21 1.77 -17.59
C GLY A 127 -1.61 1.71 -16.18
N THR A 128 -0.97 2.80 -15.74
CA THR A 128 -0.50 3.00 -14.35
C THR A 128 -0.42 4.48 -14.02
N SER A 129 -0.74 4.87 -12.77
CA SER A 129 -0.50 6.22 -12.24
C SER A 129 0.66 6.27 -11.27
N SER A 130 1.37 5.15 -11.07
CA SER A 130 2.49 5.03 -10.15
C SER A 130 3.81 5.16 -10.89
N PHE A 131 4.61 6.17 -10.54
CA PHE A 131 5.97 6.33 -11.07
C PHE A 131 6.85 5.11 -10.79
N ARG A 132 6.74 4.52 -9.60
CA ARG A 132 7.43 3.28 -9.26
C ARG A 132 7.14 2.16 -10.27
N ARG A 133 5.86 1.90 -10.56
CA ARG A 133 5.45 0.88 -11.53
C ARG A 133 5.91 1.21 -12.93
N GLU A 134 5.74 2.47 -13.33
CA GLU A 134 6.17 2.96 -14.64
C GLU A 134 7.65 2.71 -14.88
N PHE A 135 8.52 3.13 -13.94
CA PHE A 135 9.97 2.99 -14.13
C PHE A 135 10.43 1.52 -14.04
N GLN A 136 9.82 0.73 -13.17
CA GLN A 136 10.14 -0.70 -13.11
C GLN A 136 9.65 -1.46 -14.37
N ILE A 137 8.50 -1.12 -14.93
CA ILE A 137 8.06 -1.68 -16.23
C ILE A 137 9.00 -1.26 -17.35
N LYS A 138 9.39 0.01 -17.42
CA LYS A 138 10.36 0.49 -18.43
C LYS A 138 11.74 -0.16 -18.29
N LYS A 139 12.15 -0.53 -17.09
CA LYS A 139 13.35 -1.33 -16.85
C LYS A 139 13.24 -2.73 -17.47
N LEU A 140 12.08 -3.37 -17.42
CA LEU A 140 11.83 -4.69 -18.00
C LEU A 140 11.64 -4.61 -19.52
N ARG A 141 10.90 -3.60 -20.01
CA ARG A 141 10.52 -3.40 -21.40
C ARG A 141 10.50 -1.89 -21.71
N SER A 142 11.65 -1.36 -22.16
CA SER A 142 11.86 0.08 -22.44
C SER A 142 11.01 0.61 -23.61
N ASP A 143 10.54 -0.26 -24.47
CA ASP A 143 9.70 0.05 -25.62
C ASP A 143 8.23 0.36 -25.26
N LEU A 144 7.78 -0.03 -24.05
CA LEU A 144 6.40 0.14 -23.64
C LEU A 144 6.11 1.59 -23.20
N THR A 145 4.89 2.03 -23.45
CA THR A 145 4.41 3.36 -23.06
C THR A 145 3.50 3.28 -21.85
N CYS A 146 3.80 4.01 -20.79
CA CYS A 146 2.92 4.10 -19.63
C CYS A 146 1.99 5.31 -19.75
N LYS A 147 0.68 5.11 -19.50
CA LYS A 147 -0.33 6.17 -19.45
C LYS A 147 -1.07 6.15 -18.11
N ILE A 148 -1.46 7.32 -17.65
CA ILE A 148 -2.22 7.48 -16.40
C ILE A 148 -3.54 6.73 -16.48
N ILE A 149 -3.83 5.90 -15.46
CA ILE A 149 -5.14 5.27 -15.26
C ILE A 149 -5.62 5.50 -13.83
N ARG A 150 -6.82 6.02 -13.69
CA ARG A 150 -7.45 6.34 -12.39
C ARG A 150 -8.76 5.60 -12.22
N GLY A 151 -9.23 5.58 -10.97
CA GLY A 151 -10.44 4.90 -10.53
C GLY A 151 -10.14 3.67 -9.66
N ASN A 152 -11.19 3.08 -9.11
CA ASN A 152 -11.12 1.81 -8.39
C ASN A 152 -10.76 0.66 -9.33
N VAL A 153 -10.49 -0.52 -8.78
CA VAL A 153 -10.08 -1.71 -9.56
C VAL A 153 -11.07 -2.01 -10.69
N ASP A 154 -12.37 -2.03 -10.39
CA ASP A 154 -13.42 -2.30 -11.39
C ASP A 154 -13.41 -1.28 -12.54
N THR A 155 -13.25 0.02 -12.21
CA THR A 155 -13.16 1.08 -13.22
C THR A 155 -11.93 0.92 -14.11
N ARG A 156 -10.79 0.53 -13.56
CA ARG A 156 -9.55 0.32 -14.34
C ARG A 156 -9.67 -0.90 -15.24
N ILE A 157 -10.26 -1.99 -14.75
CA ILE A 157 -10.54 -3.18 -15.58
C ILE A 157 -11.50 -2.82 -16.71
N LYS A 158 -12.54 -2.02 -16.43
CA LYS A 158 -13.46 -1.54 -17.49
C LYS A 158 -12.70 -0.73 -18.53
N LYS A 159 -11.87 0.26 -18.16
CA LYS A 159 -11.07 1.06 -19.10
C LYS A 159 -10.13 0.19 -19.97
N LEU A 160 -9.57 -0.90 -19.42
CA LEU A 160 -8.81 -1.88 -20.18
C LEU A 160 -9.70 -2.59 -21.21
N ARG A 161 -10.88 -3.06 -20.82
CA ARG A 161 -11.83 -3.74 -21.70
C ARG A 161 -12.34 -2.85 -22.82
N ASP A 162 -12.52 -1.55 -22.52
CA ASP A 162 -12.93 -0.52 -23.48
C ASP A 162 -11.80 -0.19 -24.51
N GLY A 163 -10.62 -0.84 -24.41
CA GLY A 163 -9.50 -0.69 -25.35
C GLY A 163 -8.64 0.55 -25.15
N ASN A 164 -8.78 1.27 -24.03
CA ASN A 164 -7.97 2.46 -23.74
C ASN A 164 -6.50 2.12 -23.40
N TYR A 165 -6.23 0.86 -23.07
CA TYR A 165 -4.92 0.32 -22.69
C TYR A 165 -4.78 -1.11 -23.24
N ASP A 166 -3.54 -1.53 -23.52
CA ASP A 166 -3.23 -2.92 -23.87
C ASP A 166 -3.08 -3.80 -22.64
N ALA A 167 -2.62 -3.20 -21.54
CA ALA A 167 -2.49 -3.85 -20.23
C ALA A 167 -2.64 -2.84 -19.09
N ILE A 168 -2.95 -3.34 -17.89
CA ILE A 168 -2.91 -2.56 -16.64
C ILE A 168 -2.11 -3.32 -15.58
N ILE A 169 -1.40 -2.59 -14.71
CA ILE A 169 -0.68 -3.15 -13.59
C ILE A 169 -1.36 -2.80 -12.26
N LEU A 170 -1.66 -3.84 -11.47
CA LEU A 170 -2.36 -3.73 -10.20
C LEU A 170 -1.65 -4.57 -9.12
N SER A 171 -2.04 -4.39 -7.82
CA SER A 171 -1.56 -5.24 -6.74
C SER A 171 -2.35 -6.55 -6.69
N TYR A 172 -1.67 -7.68 -6.52
CA TYR A 172 -2.31 -8.98 -6.33
C TYR A 172 -3.30 -8.97 -5.16
N ALA A 173 -2.90 -8.40 -4.01
CA ALA A 173 -3.75 -8.28 -2.84
C ALA A 173 -5.12 -7.64 -3.14
N GLY A 174 -5.16 -6.59 -3.95
CA GLY A 174 -6.42 -5.94 -4.34
C GLY A 174 -7.31 -6.86 -5.19
N ILE A 175 -6.72 -7.54 -6.16
CA ILE A 175 -7.43 -8.46 -7.07
C ILE A 175 -7.96 -9.68 -6.31
N LYS A 176 -7.15 -10.30 -5.43
CA LYS A 176 -7.54 -11.45 -4.63
C LYS A 176 -8.69 -11.12 -3.67
N ASN A 177 -8.63 -9.96 -2.98
CA ASN A 177 -9.71 -9.55 -2.08
C ASN A 177 -11.04 -9.24 -2.78
N LEU A 178 -11.01 -8.97 -4.08
CA LEU A 178 -12.20 -8.75 -4.91
C LEU A 178 -12.65 -10.03 -5.65
N ASN A 179 -11.97 -11.17 -5.46
CA ASN A 179 -12.22 -12.44 -6.15
C ASN A 179 -12.13 -12.30 -7.67
N LEU A 180 -11.10 -11.58 -8.16
CA LEU A 180 -10.88 -11.29 -9.58
C LEU A 180 -9.60 -11.94 -10.14
N GLU A 181 -9.08 -13.00 -9.49
CA GLU A 181 -7.82 -13.68 -9.89
C GLU A 181 -7.91 -14.23 -11.30
N ASN A 182 -9.12 -14.57 -11.75
CA ASN A 182 -9.35 -15.02 -13.14
C ASN A 182 -9.03 -13.94 -14.19
N GLN A 183 -8.84 -12.68 -13.80
CA GLN A 183 -8.44 -11.59 -14.70
C GLN A 183 -6.90 -11.54 -14.91
N ILE A 184 -6.12 -12.17 -14.05
CA ILE A 184 -4.65 -12.07 -14.06
C ILE A 184 -4.07 -12.76 -15.29
N ALA A 185 -3.23 -12.04 -16.03
CA ALA A 185 -2.43 -12.57 -17.13
C ALA A 185 -1.03 -13.01 -16.66
N GLU A 186 -0.44 -12.25 -15.72
CA GLU A 186 0.89 -12.52 -15.17
C GLU A 186 1.01 -12.03 -13.74
N ILE A 187 1.79 -12.76 -12.92
CA ILE A 187 2.17 -12.35 -11.56
C ILE A 187 3.68 -12.17 -11.59
N PHE A 188 4.13 -10.94 -11.30
CA PHE A 188 5.55 -10.64 -11.19
C PHE A 188 6.11 -11.12 -9.86
N SER A 189 7.34 -11.63 -9.84
CA SER A 189 8.06 -11.81 -8.59
C SER A 189 8.32 -10.45 -7.91
N ALA A 190 8.53 -10.47 -6.60
CA ALA A 190 8.83 -9.24 -5.87
C ALA A 190 10.21 -8.66 -6.24
N GLN A 191 11.07 -9.42 -6.91
CA GLN A 191 12.37 -8.99 -7.43
C GLN A 191 12.28 -8.37 -8.83
N GLU A 192 11.34 -8.83 -9.66
CA GLU A 192 11.08 -8.22 -10.98
C GLU A 192 10.46 -6.84 -10.82
N ILE A 193 9.44 -6.74 -9.97
CA ILE A 193 8.79 -5.47 -9.63
C ILE A 193 8.67 -5.38 -8.12
N ILE A 194 9.57 -4.61 -7.50
CA ILE A 194 9.56 -4.42 -6.05
C ILE A 194 8.28 -3.66 -5.65
N PRO A 195 7.45 -4.24 -4.76
CA PRO A 195 6.19 -3.63 -4.36
C PRO A 195 6.36 -2.28 -3.65
N SER A 196 5.28 -1.52 -3.56
CA SER A 196 5.23 -0.35 -2.67
C SER A 196 5.37 -0.79 -1.20
N ALA A 197 6.05 0.00 -0.39
CA ALA A 197 6.14 -0.25 1.05
C ALA A 197 4.74 -0.45 1.66
N GLY A 198 4.58 -1.52 2.43
CA GLY A 198 3.30 -1.88 3.05
C GLY A 198 2.24 -2.42 2.08
N GLN A 199 2.57 -2.70 0.81
CA GLN A 199 1.60 -3.31 -0.10
C GLN A 199 1.15 -4.68 0.42
N GLY A 200 -0.17 -4.92 0.37
CA GLY A 200 -0.81 -6.13 0.90
C GLY A 200 -1.08 -6.10 2.41
N ILE A 201 -0.73 -5.04 3.12
CA ILE A 201 -0.95 -4.90 4.56
C ILE A 201 -2.19 -4.04 4.82
N ILE A 202 -3.10 -4.56 5.64
CA ILE A 202 -4.22 -3.82 6.21
C ILE A 202 -3.76 -3.28 7.56
N ALA A 203 -3.82 -1.96 7.73
CA ALA A 203 -3.43 -1.26 8.93
C ALA A 203 -4.64 -0.74 9.70
N LEU A 204 -4.61 -0.88 11.02
CA LEU A 204 -5.60 -0.37 11.94
C LEU A 204 -4.96 0.76 12.76
N GLN A 205 -5.56 1.94 12.65
CA GLN A 205 -5.11 3.17 13.33
C GLN A 205 -6.14 3.55 14.40
N CYS A 206 -5.67 4.05 15.53
CA CYS A 206 -6.52 4.57 16.61
C CYS A 206 -5.89 5.80 17.25
N ARG A 207 -6.59 6.45 18.17
CA ARG A 207 -6.03 7.50 19.04
C ARG A 207 -4.97 6.89 19.95
N ASP A 208 -3.84 7.57 20.11
CA ASP A 208 -2.72 7.11 20.96
C ASP A 208 -3.05 7.12 22.46
N ALA A 209 -4.01 7.93 22.88
CA ALA A 209 -4.50 8.00 24.26
C ALA A 209 -5.58 6.94 24.58
N ASP A 210 -6.13 6.22 23.60
CA ASP A 210 -7.24 5.28 23.77
C ASP A 210 -6.75 3.89 24.20
N LYS A 211 -6.53 3.73 25.52
CA LYS A 211 -5.97 2.49 26.09
C LYS A 211 -6.84 1.25 25.84
N GLU A 212 -8.16 1.40 25.79
CA GLU A 212 -9.08 0.30 25.55
C GLU A 212 -8.93 -0.23 24.13
N ILE A 213 -9.02 0.64 23.13
CA ILE A 213 -8.84 0.28 21.72
C ILE A 213 -7.43 -0.26 21.47
N ILE A 214 -6.39 0.36 22.04
CA ILE A 214 -5.01 -0.16 21.95
C ILE A 214 -4.89 -1.57 22.49
N SER A 215 -5.56 -1.89 23.61
CA SER A 215 -5.56 -3.24 24.17
C SER A 215 -6.22 -4.27 23.26
N ILE A 216 -7.33 -3.89 22.59
CA ILE A 216 -8.00 -4.70 21.58
C ILE A 216 -7.07 -4.93 20.36
N LEU A 217 -6.50 -3.85 19.82
CA LEU A 217 -5.65 -3.91 18.64
C LEU A 217 -4.36 -4.72 18.87
N LYS A 218 -3.80 -4.71 20.07
CA LYS A 218 -2.65 -5.57 20.41
C LYS A 218 -2.95 -7.06 20.29
N LYS A 219 -4.18 -7.51 20.60
CA LYS A 219 -4.60 -8.92 20.43
C LYS A 219 -4.74 -9.31 18.95
N VAL A 220 -5.05 -8.36 18.10
CA VAL A 220 -5.31 -8.55 16.67
C VAL A 220 -4.04 -8.47 15.83
N ASN A 221 -3.04 -7.73 16.32
CA ASN A 221 -1.80 -7.51 15.59
C ASN A 221 -1.10 -8.81 15.19
N HIS A 222 -0.65 -8.88 13.93
CA HIS A 222 0.15 -9.97 13.41
C HIS A 222 1.63 -9.59 13.48
N GLU A 223 2.38 -10.25 14.35
CA GLU A 223 3.74 -9.88 14.74
C GLU A 223 4.73 -9.85 13.57
N GLU A 224 4.68 -10.84 12.68
CA GLU A 224 5.55 -10.88 11.50
C GLU A 224 5.25 -9.70 10.57
N THR A 225 3.96 -9.41 10.34
CA THR A 225 3.55 -8.27 9.52
C THR A 225 3.95 -6.94 10.16
N TYR A 226 3.87 -6.84 11.49
CA TYR A 226 4.33 -5.66 12.24
C TYR A 226 5.81 -5.37 11.97
N LYS A 227 6.67 -6.38 12.07
CA LYS A 227 8.11 -6.20 11.82
C LYS A 227 8.39 -5.79 10.38
N ARG A 228 7.72 -6.45 9.42
CA ARG A 228 7.84 -6.12 7.99
C ARG A 228 7.34 -4.71 7.67
N ALA A 229 6.17 -4.33 8.19
CA ALA A 229 5.59 -3.00 8.01
C ALA A 229 6.55 -1.91 8.50
N HIS A 230 7.08 -2.05 9.71
CA HIS A 230 8.00 -1.06 10.28
C HIS A 230 9.35 -1.02 9.57
N ALA A 231 9.90 -2.15 9.12
CA ALA A 231 11.12 -2.18 8.32
C ALA A 231 10.94 -1.38 7.02
N GLU A 232 9.87 -1.66 6.27
CA GLU A 232 9.58 -1.00 4.99
C GLU A 232 9.25 0.50 5.18
N ARG A 233 8.44 0.85 6.19
CA ARG A 233 8.08 2.25 6.47
C ARG A 233 9.27 3.08 6.95
N ASN A 234 10.25 2.49 7.64
CA ASN A 234 11.45 3.22 8.05
C ASN A 234 12.32 3.63 6.85
N VAL A 235 12.33 2.88 5.75
CA VAL A 235 12.94 3.32 4.49
C VAL A 235 12.25 4.60 4.00
N LEU A 236 10.90 4.60 3.94
CA LEU A 236 10.13 5.77 3.52
C LEU A 236 10.33 6.98 4.45
N LYS A 237 10.36 6.76 5.78
CA LYS A 237 10.56 7.84 6.76
C LYS A 237 11.89 8.57 6.54
N VAL A 238 12.98 7.84 6.29
CA VAL A 238 14.30 8.43 6.04
C VAL A 238 14.35 9.21 4.74
N LEU A 239 13.69 8.69 3.70
CA LEU A 239 13.62 9.36 2.40
C LEU A 239 12.60 10.50 2.40
N GLU A 240 11.77 10.63 3.45
CA GLU A 240 10.61 11.54 3.48
C GLU A 240 9.67 11.30 2.28
N GLY A 241 9.65 10.01 1.85
CA GLY A 241 8.96 9.59 0.64
C GLY A 241 7.44 9.70 0.77
N ASP A 242 6.82 10.05 -0.33
CA ASP A 242 5.37 10.19 -0.48
C ASP A 242 4.85 9.46 -1.74
N CYS A 243 3.63 9.79 -2.18
CA CYS A 243 3.02 9.21 -3.37
C CYS A 243 3.74 9.60 -4.69
N GLU A 244 4.60 10.63 -4.67
CA GLU A 244 5.39 11.07 -5.83
C GLU A 244 6.71 10.30 -5.92
N THR A 245 7.21 9.82 -4.80
CA THR A 245 8.49 9.13 -4.74
C THR A 245 8.41 7.77 -5.44
N ALA A 246 9.20 7.60 -6.48
CA ALA A 246 9.26 6.35 -7.24
C ALA A 246 10.10 5.30 -6.49
N ILE A 247 9.56 4.80 -5.37
CA ILE A 247 10.23 3.83 -4.49
C ILE A 247 9.44 2.54 -4.32
N GLY A 248 10.11 1.40 -4.53
CA GLY A 248 9.66 0.08 -4.11
C GLY A 248 10.41 -0.34 -2.85
N VAL A 249 9.70 -0.95 -1.90
CA VAL A 249 10.32 -1.55 -0.71
C VAL A 249 9.59 -2.84 -0.39
N TYR A 250 10.35 -3.90 -0.21
CA TYR A 250 9.83 -5.21 0.14
C TYR A 250 10.69 -5.87 1.20
N SER A 251 10.02 -6.51 2.15
CA SER A 251 10.69 -7.30 3.18
C SER A 251 10.13 -8.71 3.24
N LYS A 252 11.00 -9.69 3.55
CA LYS A 252 10.64 -11.05 3.90
C LYS A 252 11.35 -11.47 5.17
N ILE A 253 10.74 -12.39 5.89
CA ILE A 253 11.30 -13.01 7.09
C ILE A 253 11.56 -14.47 6.76
N GLU A 254 12.76 -14.93 7.06
CA GLU A 254 13.23 -16.31 6.91
C GLU A 254 13.85 -16.72 8.23
N SER A 255 13.14 -17.55 8.99
CA SER A 255 13.50 -17.89 10.38
C SER A 255 13.73 -16.64 11.23
N ASP A 256 14.92 -16.47 11.80
CA ASP A 256 15.29 -15.33 12.66
C ASP A 256 15.91 -14.16 11.88
N THR A 257 15.82 -14.18 10.55
CA THR A 257 16.41 -13.16 9.70
C THR A 257 15.33 -12.39 8.95
N ILE A 258 15.44 -11.08 8.92
CA ILE A 258 14.69 -10.22 8.01
C ILE A 258 15.57 -9.76 6.87
N VAL A 259 15.07 -9.88 5.66
CA VAL A 259 15.69 -9.34 4.43
C VAL A 259 14.83 -8.21 3.93
N VAL A 260 15.42 -7.05 3.68
CA VAL A 260 14.74 -5.86 3.14
C VAL A 260 15.42 -5.47 1.83
N GLU A 261 14.63 -5.28 0.79
CA GLU A 261 15.07 -4.81 -0.52
C GLU A 261 14.35 -3.52 -0.87
N ALA A 262 15.06 -2.56 -1.44
CA ALA A 262 14.47 -1.30 -1.88
C ALA A 262 15.09 -0.82 -3.20
N GLU A 263 14.24 -0.24 -4.04
CA GLU A 263 14.59 0.31 -5.34
C GLU A 263 14.00 1.71 -5.48
N LEU A 264 14.86 2.71 -5.64
CA LEU A 264 14.52 4.12 -5.76
C LEU A 264 14.94 4.63 -7.14
N PHE A 265 14.12 5.50 -7.72
CA PHE A 265 14.44 6.15 -8.99
C PHE A 265 14.50 7.67 -8.81
N SER A 266 15.33 8.34 -9.65
CA SER A 266 15.28 9.80 -9.81
C SER A 266 13.90 10.23 -10.32
N ILE A 267 13.57 11.53 -10.17
CA ILE A 267 12.27 12.08 -10.59
C ILE A 267 11.95 11.75 -12.06
N ASP A 268 12.93 11.82 -12.94
CA ASP A 268 12.79 11.53 -14.36
C ASP A 268 12.92 10.05 -14.73
N GLY A 269 13.26 9.20 -13.74
CA GLY A 269 13.47 7.76 -13.90
C GLY A 269 14.78 7.39 -14.61
N SER A 270 15.67 8.34 -14.88
CA SER A 270 16.94 8.10 -15.58
C SER A 270 17.98 7.39 -14.72
N GLN A 271 17.91 7.56 -13.40
CA GLN A 271 18.79 6.93 -12.43
C GLN A 271 18.03 5.96 -11.56
N ARG A 272 18.67 4.83 -11.26
CA ARG A 272 18.16 3.76 -10.41
C ARG A 272 19.14 3.48 -9.28
N PHE A 273 18.64 3.48 -8.06
CA PHE A 273 19.36 3.15 -6.85
C PHE A 273 18.74 1.91 -6.22
N TYR A 274 19.56 0.97 -5.79
CA TYR A 274 19.11 -0.29 -5.24
C TYR A 274 19.91 -0.66 -3.99
N GLU A 275 19.20 -1.06 -2.96
CA GLU A 275 19.78 -1.55 -1.71
C GLU A 275 19.09 -2.84 -1.27
N LYS A 276 19.89 -3.76 -0.75
CA LYS A 276 19.42 -4.98 -0.11
C LYS A 276 20.24 -5.24 1.13
N LYS A 277 19.56 -5.47 2.26
CA LYS A 277 20.19 -5.76 3.54
C LYS A 277 19.44 -6.85 4.28
N SER A 278 20.18 -7.73 4.94
CA SER A 278 19.66 -8.74 5.86
C SER A 278 20.26 -8.57 7.25
N GLY A 279 19.56 -9.06 8.25
CA GLY A 279 20.01 -9.07 9.63
C GLY A 279 19.01 -9.74 10.56
N GLN A 280 19.32 -9.78 11.84
CA GLN A 280 18.45 -10.36 12.85
C GLN A 280 17.08 -9.67 12.86
N ILE A 281 16.04 -10.46 13.05
CA ILE A 281 14.64 -10.02 12.93
C ILE A 281 14.27 -8.91 13.92
N ASP A 282 14.90 -8.85 15.09
CA ASP A 282 14.69 -7.81 16.11
C ASP A 282 15.25 -6.43 15.69
N LYS A 283 16.20 -6.41 14.74
CA LYS A 283 16.79 -5.18 14.18
C LYS A 283 16.04 -4.62 12.96
N PHE A 284 14.82 -5.07 12.74
CA PHE A 284 14.02 -4.69 11.58
C PHE A 284 13.91 -3.17 11.33
N LYS A 285 13.75 -2.37 12.41
CA LYS A 285 13.66 -0.90 12.30
C LYS A 285 14.97 -0.27 11.85
N GLU A 286 16.09 -0.78 12.39
CA GLU A 286 17.43 -0.29 12.06
C GLU A 286 17.81 -0.62 10.62
N ILE A 287 17.50 -1.84 10.17
CA ILE A 287 17.76 -2.29 8.80
C ILE A 287 17.04 -1.39 7.81
N GLY A 288 15.74 -1.12 8.04
CA GLY A 288 14.99 -0.20 7.20
C GLY A 288 15.57 1.22 7.19
N LYS A 289 15.97 1.74 8.36
CA LYS A 289 16.62 3.06 8.47
C LYS A 289 17.93 3.13 7.69
N GLN A 290 18.78 2.11 7.79
CA GLN A 290 20.06 2.05 7.10
C GLN A 290 19.89 2.01 5.58
N ILE A 291 18.96 1.21 5.07
CA ILE A 291 18.62 1.19 3.63
C ILE A 291 18.19 2.57 3.16
N GLY A 292 17.29 3.22 3.91
CA GLY A 292 16.84 4.58 3.58
C GLY A 292 18.00 5.58 3.54
N GLN A 293 18.94 5.52 4.49
CA GLN A 293 20.13 6.37 4.54
C GLN A 293 21.06 6.14 3.35
N ASN A 294 21.31 4.88 3.00
CA ASN A 294 22.16 4.54 1.85
C ASN A 294 21.54 5.04 0.54
N LEU A 295 20.26 4.79 0.32
CA LEU A 295 19.55 5.26 -0.86
C LEU A 295 19.55 6.81 -0.94
N LYS A 296 19.36 7.50 0.19
CA LYS A 296 19.42 8.97 0.25
C LYS A 296 20.80 9.49 -0.14
N MET A 297 21.86 8.86 0.35
CA MET A 297 23.25 9.21 -0.02
C MET A 297 23.53 8.94 -1.49
N GLN A 298 23.22 7.74 -1.99
CA GLN A 298 23.46 7.35 -3.38
C GLN A 298 22.73 8.26 -4.37
N SER A 299 21.48 8.60 -4.06
CA SER A 299 20.64 9.40 -4.95
C SER A 299 20.96 10.90 -4.93
N ASN A 300 21.71 11.37 -3.94
CA ASN A 300 21.94 12.81 -3.72
C ASN A 300 20.66 13.65 -3.87
N ASN A 301 19.53 13.13 -3.33
CA ASN A 301 18.19 13.69 -3.42
C ASN A 301 17.61 13.86 -4.85
N SER A 302 18.17 13.24 -5.90
CA SER A 302 17.65 13.30 -7.27
C SER A 302 16.21 12.74 -7.44
N TYR A 303 15.68 12.10 -6.41
CA TYR A 303 14.31 11.58 -6.34
C TYR A 303 13.28 12.60 -5.79
N LYS A 304 13.73 13.78 -5.38
CA LYS A 304 12.88 14.88 -4.87
C LYS A 304 12.82 16.04 -5.88
N LYS A 305 11.68 16.74 -5.88
CA LYS A 305 11.53 18.03 -6.57
C LYS A 305 12.26 19.14 -5.82
#